data_fac2e60fe001c8175c6d5b1fedc1f340
#
_entry.id   fac2e60fe001c8175c6d5b1fedc1f340
#
_cell.length_a   1.000
_cell.length_b   1.000
_cell.length_c   1.000
_cell.angle_alpha   90.00
_cell.angle_beta   90.00
_cell.angle_gamma   90.00
#
_symmetry.space_group_name_H-M   'P 1'
#
loop_
_entity.id
_entity.type
_entity.pdbx_description
1 polymer ?
#
loop_
_entity_poly.entity_id
_entity_poly.type
_entity_poly.pdbx_seq_one_letter_code
_entity_poly.pdbx_strand_id
1 'polypeptide(L)'
;MEIDIHTTAGKIADLGRRIDEAVNAASPSAIEKQHATGKMTARERILRLLDEDSFTELDEFARHRSTNFGMDRKRPYTDGVITGVGAIHGRPVCVFSQDVTIFGGSLGEVYGEKICKIIDFAVKTGCPLIGINEGGGARIQEGVASLARFGDIFRRNTRASGVIPQISIIMGAAAGGHVYSPALTDFIVMVDQTSQMFITGPAVVKQVTGEDVSLEELGGARTHSVKSGNSHYLANDEDDALEFVRDLISYLPQNNLEDPPFYDDGEADLTITDHDRKLDVLIPDSSHQPYDMHEVITTVLDEDTFLEIHELFAPNVICGFGRIEGRAIGIVANQPMINAGTLDIDASEKAARFVRTCDSFNIPVLTFVDTPGFLPGVEQEHNGIIRRGAKLIYAYAEATVPLLTVVTRKAYGGAYIVMGSKTLGADVNLAWPTAQIAVMGAEGAVSILHRRTLAMDPDPQAKRKELIDEYETTLSNPYQAAERGWIDQVIHPHETRASVIRTLRLLRTKRETLPPKKHGNIPL
;
A
#
# COMPACT_ATOMS: atom_id res chain seq x y z
N MET A 1 52.42 -11.34 -6.90
CA MET A 1 52.95 -12.34 -5.96
C MET A 1 52.02 -13.54 -6.04
N GLU A 2 52.51 -14.73 -6.31
CA GLU A 2 51.71 -15.94 -6.40
C GLU A 2 51.20 -16.28 -4.98
N ILE A 3 49.90 -16.46 -4.80
CA ILE A 3 49.28 -16.73 -3.49
C ILE A 3 49.50 -18.22 -3.18
N ASP A 4 50.34 -18.52 -2.17
CA ASP A 4 50.51 -19.90 -1.68
C ASP A 4 49.36 -20.30 -0.75
N ILE A 5 48.34 -20.96 -1.32
CA ILE A 5 47.14 -21.42 -0.64
C ILE A 5 47.37 -22.52 0.41
N HIS A 6 48.61 -23.04 0.55
CA HIS A 6 48.96 -24.03 1.58
C HIS A 6 49.34 -23.39 2.92
N THR A 7 49.57 -22.08 2.94
CA THR A 7 49.85 -21.31 4.16
C THR A 7 48.60 -20.58 4.67
N THR A 8 48.53 -20.30 5.97
CA THR A 8 47.45 -19.51 6.56
C THR A 8 47.37 -18.11 5.95
N ALA A 9 48.51 -17.44 5.78
CA ALA A 9 48.61 -16.13 5.14
C ALA A 9 48.08 -16.16 3.70
N GLY A 10 48.45 -17.20 2.93
CA GLY A 10 47.98 -17.38 1.57
C GLY A 10 46.46 -17.66 1.49
N LYS A 11 45.88 -18.41 2.42
CA LYS A 11 44.43 -18.63 2.49
C LYS A 11 43.68 -17.33 2.81
N ILE A 12 44.23 -16.49 3.69
CA ILE A 12 43.63 -15.18 4.01
C ILE A 12 43.70 -14.24 2.78
N ALA A 13 44.83 -14.25 2.08
CA ALA A 13 44.99 -13.47 0.84
C ALA A 13 44.03 -13.96 -0.28
N ASP A 14 43.83 -15.29 -0.42
CA ASP A 14 42.85 -15.84 -1.38
C ASP A 14 41.43 -15.49 -1.01
N LEU A 15 41.07 -15.41 0.28
CA LEU A 15 39.78 -14.93 0.71
C LEU A 15 39.54 -13.47 0.25
N GLY A 16 40.50 -12.57 0.49
CA GLY A 16 40.43 -11.19 0.02
C GLY A 16 40.18 -11.10 -1.49
N ARG A 17 40.95 -11.86 -2.28
CA ARG A 17 40.77 -11.94 -3.74
C ARG A 17 39.38 -12.42 -4.14
N ARG A 18 38.81 -13.42 -3.45
CA ARG A 18 37.47 -13.93 -3.74
C ARG A 18 36.38 -12.95 -3.36
N ILE A 19 36.55 -12.22 -2.27
CA ILE A 19 35.62 -11.13 -1.88
C ILE A 19 35.64 -10.06 -2.98
N ASP A 20 36.83 -9.61 -3.42
CA ASP A 20 36.95 -8.64 -4.51
C ASP A 20 36.26 -9.14 -5.80
N GLU A 21 36.47 -10.43 -6.14
CA GLU A 21 35.83 -11.06 -7.30
C GLU A 21 34.29 -11.13 -7.14
N ALA A 22 33.76 -11.36 -5.94
CA ALA A 22 32.33 -11.41 -5.68
C ALA A 22 31.69 -10.01 -5.73
N VAL A 23 32.35 -9.01 -5.16
CA VAL A 23 31.89 -7.61 -5.21
C VAL A 23 31.88 -7.08 -6.64
N ASN A 24 32.85 -7.48 -7.46
CA ASN A 24 33.00 -7.08 -8.86
C ASN A 24 32.61 -8.21 -9.83
N ALA A 25 31.56 -8.99 -9.52
CA ALA A 25 31.15 -10.15 -10.32
C ALA A 25 30.69 -9.77 -11.74
N ALA A 26 30.18 -8.56 -11.92
CA ALA A 26 29.77 -8.00 -13.19
C ALA A 26 30.99 -7.49 -14.00
N SER A 27 30.87 -7.51 -15.33
CA SER A 27 31.92 -6.89 -16.16
C SER A 27 31.87 -5.36 -16.08
N PRO A 28 33.01 -4.64 -16.12
CA PRO A 28 33.02 -3.18 -16.12
C PRO A 28 32.13 -2.57 -17.20
N SER A 29 32.11 -3.13 -18.42
CA SER A 29 31.27 -2.65 -19.51
C SER A 29 29.78 -2.84 -19.26
N ALA A 30 29.35 -3.84 -18.48
CA ALA A 30 27.97 -4.02 -18.08
C ALA A 30 27.55 -2.98 -17.03
N ILE A 31 28.45 -2.66 -16.10
CA ILE A 31 28.25 -1.61 -15.10
C ILE A 31 28.15 -0.23 -15.78
N GLU A 32 29.10 0.09 -16.68
CA GLU A 32 29.07 1.34 -17.46
C GLU A 32 27.76 1.49 -18.25
N LYS A 33 27.29 0.40 -18.87
CA LYS A 33 26.01 0.40 -19.59
C LYS A 33 24.82 0.68 -18.67
N GLN A 34 24.84 0.12 -17.46
CA GLN A 34 23.79 0.36 -16.45
C GLN A 34 23.77 1.85 -16.05
N HIS A 35 24.93 2.39 -15.69
CA HIS A 35 25.05 3.81 -15.32
C HIS A 35 24.69 4.76 -16.48
N ALA A 36 25.02 4.41 -17.73
CA ALA A 36 24.67 5.21 -18.91
C ALA A 36 23.15 5.33 -19.13
N THR A 37 22.36 4.46 -18.52
CA THR A 37 20.89 4.55 -18.52
C THR A 37 20.33 5.31 -17.30
N GLY A 38 21.20 5.91 -16.48
CA GLY A 38 20.81 6.64 -15.26
C GLY A 38 20.43 5.74 -14.08
N LYS A 39 20.81 4.45 -14.13
CA LYS A 39 20.42 3.49 -13.09
C LYS A 39 21.63 3.04 -12.25
N MET A 40 21.38 2.80 -10.98
CA MET A 40 22.34 2.19 -10.06
C MET A 40 22.49 0.69 -10.34
N THR A 41 23.62 0.11 -9.93
CA THR A 41 23.81 -1.34 -9.85
C THR A 41 23.02 -1.93 -8.67
N ALA A 42 22.83 -3.26 -8.68
CA ALA A 42 22.14 -3.95 -7.60
C ALA A 42 22.77 -3.70 -6.22
N ARG A 43 24.10 -3.62 -6.14
CA ARG A 43 24.85 -3.35 -4.90
C ARG A 43 24.69 -1.90 -4.45
N GLU A 44 24.81 -0.94 -5.36
CA GLU A 44 24.65 0.48 -5.06
C GLU A 44 23.26 0.76 -4.50
N ARG A 45 22.20 0.15 -5.06
CA ARG A 45 20.83 0.25 -4.57
C ARG A 45 20.67 -0.24 -3.12
N ILE A 46 21.31 -1.37 -2.77
CA ILE A 46 21.30 -1.88 -1.38
C ILE A 46 22.02 -0.90 -0.45
N LEU A 47 23.21 -0.45 -0.82
CA LEU A 47 24.01 0.46 0.01
C LEU A 47 23.33 1.83 0.17
N ARG A 48 22.57 2.27 -0.83
CA ARG A 48 21.78 3.52 -0.76
C ARG A 48 20.52 3.38 0.09
N LEU A 49 19.89 2.20 0.07
CA LEU A 49 18.69 1.91 0.85
C LEU A 49 18.97 1.80 2.36
N LEU A 50 20.08 1.13 2.71
CA LEU A 50 20.39 0.78 4.09
C LEU A 50 21.17 1.89 4.80
N ASP A 51 21.18 1.85 6.12
CA ASP A 51 22.04 2.71 6.93
C ASP A 51 23.52 2.38 6.66
N GLU A 52 24.36 3.40 6.72
CA GLU A 52 25.80 3.29 6.45
C GLU A 52 26.43 2.16 7.29
N ASP A 53 27.30 1.36 6.67
CA ASP A 53 28.03 0.24 7.27
C ASP A 53 27.16 -0.86 7.90
N SER A 54 25.84 -0.86 7.69
CA SER A 54 24.94 -1.86 8.27
C SER A 54 24.82 -3.15 7.45
N PHE A 55 25.21 -3.14 6.18
CA PHE A 55 24.97 -4.26 5.27
C PHE A 55 25.90 -5.45 5.53
N THR A 56 25.31 -6.62 5.71
CA THR A 56 25.99 -7.92 5.76
C THR A 56 25.46 -8.80 4.65
N GLU A 57 26.29 -9.05 3.63
CA GLU A 57 25.93 -9.93 2.51
C GLU A 57 25.91 -11.40 2.93
N LEU A 58 24.92 -12.14 2.44
CA LEU A 58 24.79 -13.58 2.62
C LEU A 58 24.90 -14.28 1.26
N ASP A 59 25.61 -15.43 1.23
CA ASP A 59 25.82 -16.24 0.02
C ASP A 59 26.54 -15.50 -1.11
N GLU A 60 27.48 -14.61 -0.79
CA GLU A 60 28.27 -13.86 -1.78
C GLU A 60 29.07 -14.77 -2.75
N PHE A 61 29.50 -15.95 -2.28
CA PHE A 61 30.25 -16.92 -3.08
C PHE A 61 29.37 -17.94 -3.81
N ALA A 62 28.05 -17.86 -3.71
CA ALA A 62 27.17 -18.79 -4.40
C ALA A 62 27.25 -18.61 -5.92
N ARG A 63 27.22 -19.73 -6.66
CA ARG A 63 27.31 -19.77 -8.13
C ARG A 63 26.34 -20.82 -8.67
N HIS A 64 25.81 -20.60 -9.87
CA HIS A 64 24.99 -21.61 -10.54
C HIS A 64 25.73 -22.94 -10.73
N ARG A 65 25.00 -24.02 -10.87
CA ARG A 65 25.52 -25.40 -11.01
C ARG A 65 25.34 -25.95 -12.43
N SER A 66 24.73 -25.16 -13.33
CA SER A 66 24.43 -25.59 -14.69
C SER A 66 25.68 -25.79 -15.52
N THR A 67 25.71 -26.88 -16.27
CA THR A 67 26.73 -27.20 -17.28
C THR A 67 26.18 -27.12 -18.71
N ASN A 68 24.85 -26.90 -18.87
CA ASN A 68 24.18 -26.83 -20.16
C ASN A 68 24.62 -25.59 -20.93
N PHE A 69 24.65 -25.70 -22.26
CA PHE A 69 24.96 -24.59 -23.17
C PHE A 69 26.24 -23.83 -22.86
N GLY A 70 27.24 -24.51 -22.26
CA GLY A 70 28.57 -23.92 -21.96
C GLY A 70 28.56 -22.99 -20.72
N MET A 71 27.54 -23.06 -19.87
CA MET A 71 27.48 -22.24 -18.65
C MET A 71 28.58 -22.56 -17.64
N ASP A 72 29.13 -23.77 -17.66
CA ASP A 72 30.30 -24.17 -16.86
C ASP A 72 31.53 -23.26 -17.06
N ARG A 73 31.62 -22.59 -18.21
CA ARG A 73 32.72 -21.67 -18.55
C ARG A 73 32.54 -20.26 -17.99
N LYS A 74 31.32 -19.89 -17.59
CA LYS A 74 30.98 -18.56 -17.04
C LYS A 74 30.15 -18.74 -15.77
N ARG A 75 30.82 -18.71 -14.63
CA ARG A 75 30.21 -18.92 -13.31
C ARG A 75 30.51 -17.74 -12.38
N PRO A 76 29.91 -16.58 -12.60
CA PRO A 76 30.08 -15.43 -11.73
C PRO A 76 29.62 -15.75 -10.31
N TYR A 77 30.26 -15.13 -9.32
CA TYR A 77 29.73 -15.11 -7.95
C TYR A 77 28.37 -14.38 -7.90
N THR A 78 27.66 -14.51 -6.80
CA THR A 78 26.31 -13.98 -6.57
C THR A 78 25.18 -14.59 -7.41
N ASP A 79 25.48 -15.22 -8.54
CA ASP A 79 24.55 -15.77 -9.53
C ASP A 79 23.49 -14.76 -10.04
N GLY A 80 23.75 -13.45 -9.92
CA GLY A 80 22.87 -12.39 -10.42
C GLY A 80 21.83 -11.89 -9.39
N VAL A 81 21.99 -12.21 -8.10
CA VAL A 81 21.22 -11.61 -7.02
C VAL A 81 22.08 -11.42 -5.77
N ILE A 82 22.03 -10.23 -5.20
CA ILE A 82 22.68 -9.90 -3.93
C ILE A 82 21.63 -10.04 -2.84
N THR A 83 21.96 -10.77 -1.77
CA THR A 83 21.06 -11.02 -0.64
C THR A 83 21.79 -10.75 0.67
N GLY A 84 21.10 -10.21 1.66
CA GLY A 84 21.72 -9.93 2.95
C GLY A 84 20.78 -9.29 3.95
N VAL A 85 21.37 -8.82 5.03
CA VAL A 85 20.69 -8.11 6.11
C VAL A 85 21.36 -6.77 6.36
N GLY A 86 20.59 -5.81 6.83
CA GLY A 86 21.08 -4.48 7.19
C GLY A 86 20.09 -3.77 8.09
N ALA A 87 20.21 -2.47 8.20
CA ALA A 87 19.31 -1.66 9.00
C ALA A 87 18.74 -0.48 8.20
N ILE A 88 17.54 -0.05 8.55
CA ILE A 88 16.93 1.22 8.15
C ILE A 88 16.45 1.90 9.43
N HIS A 89 16.92 3.12 9.67
CA HIS A 89 16.67 3.85 10.92
C HIS A 89 17.04 3.03 12.17
N GLY A 90 18.18 2.29 12.10
CA GLY A 90 18.65 1.41 13.15
C GLY A 90 17.86 0.11 13.34
N ARG A 91 16.83 -0.13 12.53
CA ARG A 91 15.95 -1.31 12.62
C ARG A 91 16.37 -2.37 11.59
N PRO A 92 16.54 -3.64 11.98
CA PRO A 92 16.98 -4.69 11.07
C PRO A 92 15.96 -4.96 9.95
N VAL A 93 16.47 -5.15 8.75
CA VAL A 93 15.70 -5.55 7.57
C VAL A 93 16.44 -6.61 6.78
N CYS A 94 15.72 -7.48 6.10
CA CYS A 94 16.26 -8.40 5.11
C CYS A 94 16.06 -7.83 3.71
N VAL A 95 17.08 -7.96 2.85
CA VAL A 95 17.08 -7.37 1.52
C VAL A 95 17.59 -8.34 0.47
N PHE A 96 17.01 -8.28 -0.72
CA PHE A 96 17.63 -8.80 -1.94
C PHE A 96 17.55 -7.78 -3.06
N SER A 97 18.56 -7.79 -3.95
CA SER A 97 18.57 -6.95 -5.16
C SER A 97 18.98 -7.78 -6.35
N GLN A 98 18.15 -7.80 -7.37
CA GLN A 98 18.36 -8.50 -8.62
C GLN A 98 19.35 -7.72 -9.48
N ASP A 99 20.33 -8.42 -10.07
CA ASP A 99 21.43 -7.83 -10.83
C ASP A 99 21.29 -8.13 -12.32
N VAL A 100 20.76 -7.17 -13.06
CA VAL A 100 20.59 -7.26 -14.51
C VAL A 100 21.91 -7.35 -15.26
N THR A 101 23.01 -6.93 -14.66
CA THR A 101 24.35 -7.00 -15.28
C THR A 101 24.90 -8.43 -15.38
N ILE A 102 24.29 -9.37 -14.63
CA ILE A 102 24.63 -10.79 -14.64
C ILE A 102 23.47 -11.58 -15.26
N PHE A 103 23.70 -12.21 -16.41
CA PHE A 103 22.72 -13.00 -17.16
C PHE A 103 21.39 -12.26 -17.44
N GLY A 104 21.44 -10.92 -17.56
CA GLY A 104 20.24 -10.10 -17.79
C GLY A 104 19.23 -10.15 -16.64
N GLY A 105 19.67 -10.43 -15.41
CA GLY A 105 18.79 -10.58 -14.25
C GLY A 105 17.88 -11.82 -14.31
N SER A 106 18.16 -12.78 -15.21
CA SER A 106 17.33 -13.98 -15.32
C SER A 106 17.50 -14.91 -14.12
N LEU A 107 16.38 -15.38 -13.57
CA LEU A 107 16.34 -16.23 -12.39
C LEU A 107 16.81 -17.65 -12.71
N GLY A 108 17.92 -18.06 -12.11
CA GLY A 108 18.44 -19.43 -12.13
C GLY A 108 18.12 -20.20 -10.85
N GLU A 109 18.56 -21.45 -10.77
CA GLU A 109 18.31 -22.30 -9.60
C GLU A 109 18.91 -21.71 -8.32
N VAL A 110 20.21 -21.37 -8.32
CA VAL A 110 20.91 -20.83 -7.14
C VAL A 110 20.44 -19.41 -6.81
N TYR A 111 20.19 -18.62 -7.81
CA TYR A 111 19.56 -17.31 -7.67
C TYR A 111 18.24 -17.40 -6.86
N GLY A 112 17.33 -18.31 -7.25
CA GLY A 112 16.08 -18.51 -6.53
C GLY A 112 16.27 -19.10 -5.13
N GLU A 113 17.27 -20.01 -4.94
CA GLU A 113 17.63 -20.52 -3.61
C GLU A 113 18.06 -19.42 -2.64
N LYS A 114 18.84 -18.45 -3.11
CA LYS A 114 19.26 -17.29 -2.32
C LYS A 114 18.06 -16.44 -1.89
N ILE A 115 17.14 -16.13 -2.81
CA ILE A 115 15.90 -15.39 -2.46
C ILE A 115 15.06 -16.20 -1.48
N CYS A 116 14.85 -17.48 -1.69
CA CYS A 116 14.14 -18.34 -0.75
C CYS A 116 14.75 -18.31 0.64
N LYS A 117 16.07 -18.38 0.73
CA LYS A 117 16.81 -18.37 1.99
C LYS A 117 16.63 -17.05 2.75
N ILE A 118 16.71 -15.91 2.04
CA ILE A 118 16.53 -14.60 2.71
C ILE A 118 15.08 -14.38 3.16
N ILE A 119 14.07 -14.86 2.42
CA ILE A 119 12.68 -14.82 2.85
C ILE A 119 12.49 -15.70 4.12
N ASP A 120 13.02 -16.93 4.10
CA ASP A 120 12.94 -17.82 5.26
C ASP A 120 13.67 -17.22 6.47
N PHE A 121 14.77 -16.50 6.26
CA PHE A 121 15.51 -15.80 7.31
C PHE A 121 14.69 -14.64 7.86
N ALA A 122 14.09 -13.80 7.01
CA ALA A 122 13.23 -12.70 7.40
C ALA A 122 12.05 -13.16 8.29
N VAL A 123 11.36 -14.23 7.88
CA VAL A 123 10.26 -14.81 8.68
C VAL A 123 10.75 -15.34 10.04
N LYS A 124 11.93 -16.00 10.09
CA LYS A 124 12.48 -16.54 11.33
C LYS A 124 12.93 -15.46 12.31
N THR A 125 13.41 -14.34 11.80
CA THR A 125 13.89 -13.23 12.62
C THR A 125 12.80 -12.19 12.91
N GLY A 126 11.67 -12.27 12.21
CA GLY A 126 10.58 -11.30 12.32
C GLY A 126 10.99 -9.92 11.79
N CYS A 127 11.76 -9.87 10.69
CA CYS A 127 12.21 -8.62 10.08
C CYS A 127 11.48 -8.35 8.76
N PRO A 128 11.23 -7.08 8.40
CA PRO A 128 10.73 -6.72 7.08
C PRO A 128 11.61 -7.25 5.95
N LEU A 129 10.99 -7.62 4.83
CA LEU A 129 11.67 -8.04 3.61
C LEU A 129 11.52 -6.99 2.53
N ILE A 130 12.64 -6.54 1.96
CA ILE A 130 12.66 -5.59 0.85
C ILE A 130 13.31 -6.25 -0.36
N GLY A 131 12.57 -6.34 -1.46
CA GLY A 131 13.06 -6.87 -2.73
C GLY A 131 13.22 -5.77 -3.77
N ILE A 132 14.43 -5.59 -4.30
CA ILE A 132 14.71 -4.69 -5.42
C ILE A 132 14.74 -5.54 -6.68
N ASN A 133 13.77 -5.30 -7.58
CA ASN A 133 13.45 -6.19 -8.68
C ASN A 133 13.83 -5.56 -10.03
N GLU A 134 14.64 -6.29 -10.81
CA GLU A 134 15.00 -6.00 -12.19
C GLU A 134 15.43 -7.31 -12.86
N GLY A 135 14.55 -7.94 -13.68
CA GLY A 135 14.93 -9.23 -14.24
C GLY A 135 14.08 -9.70 -15.43
N GLY A 136 14.73 -10.42 -16.30
CA GLY A 136 14.21 -10.89 -17.59
C GLY A 136 13.48 -12.24 -17.58
N GLY A 137 12.92 -12.70 -16.46
CA GLY A 137 12.22 -13.98 -16.39
C GLY A 137 13.10 -15.16 -16.01
N ALA A 138 12.67 -16.38 -16.32
CA ALA A 138 13.40 -17.62 -16.03
C ALA A 138 14.66 -17.75 -16.90
N ARG A 139 15.76 -18.21 -16.32
CA ARG A 139 17.00 -18.53 -17.04
C ARG A 139 16.80 -19.77 -17.89
N ILE A 140 16.61 -19.59 -19.20
CA ILE A 140 16.22 -20.63 -20.14
C ILE A 140 17.22 -21.81 -20.16
N GLN A 141 18.51 -21.53 -19.98
CA GLN A 141 19.57 -22.54 -19.97
C GLN A 141 19.45 -23.54 -18.81
N GLU A 142 18.77 -23.18 -17.75
CA GLU A 142 18.53 -24.05 -16.58
C GLU A 142 17.17 -24.78 -16.63
N GLY A 143 16.35 -24.46 -17.63
CA GLY A 143 15.09 -25.15 -17.90
C GLY A 143 14.11 -25.12 -16.71
N VAL A 144 13.51 -26.28 -16.40
CA VAL A 144 12.50 -26.40 -15.36
C VAL A 144 13.02 -26.11 -13.94
N ALA A 145 14.32 -26.27 -13.68
CA ALA A 145 14.91 -25.95 -12.39
C ALA A 145 14.77 -24.46 -12.07
N SER A 146 15.03 -23.59 -13.05
CA SER A 146 14.78 -22.16 -12.96
C SER A 146 13.28 -21.85 -12.69
N LEU A 147 12.40 -22.48 -13.46
CA LEU A 147 10.95 -22.25 -13.32
C LEU A 147 10.41 -22.69 -11.95
N ALA A 148 10.90 -23.80 -11.41
CA ALA A 148 10.48 -24.32 -10.11
C ALA A 148 10.78 -23.33 -8.97
N ARG A 149 11.87 -22.56 -9.07
CA ARG A 149 12.25 -21.59 -8.04
C ARG A 149 11.28 -20.41 -7.95
N PHE A 150 10.60 -20.02 -9.02
CA PHE A 150 9.50 -19.06 -8.91
C PHE A 150 8.39 -19.59 -8.00
N GLY A 151 7.97 -20.83 -8.15
CA GLY A 151 6.97 -21.45 -7.29
C GLY A 151 7.41 -21.49 -5.82
N ASP A 152 8.69 -21.78 -5.55
CA ASP A 152 9.27 -21.75 -4.21
C ASP A 152 9.22 -20.36 -3.58
N ILE A 153 9.51 -19.31 -4.37
CA ILE A 153 9.44 -17.90 -3.93
C ILE A 153 7.98 -17.52 -3.65
N PHE A 154 7.05 -17.76 -4.57
CA PHE A 154 5.63 -17.41 -4.42
C PHE A 154 5.01 -18.05 -3.18
N ARG A 155 5.32 -19.32 -2.92
CA ARG A 155 4.90 -20.01 -1.70
C ARG A 155 5.39 -19.33 -0.43
N ARG A 156 6.63 -18.80 -0.45
CA ARG A 156 7.20 -18.10 0.70
C ARG A 156 6.62 -16.71 0.89
N ASN A 157 6.42 -15.94 -0.19
CA ASN A 157 5.70 -14.66 -0.11
C ASN A 157 4.31 -14.85 0.52
N THR A 158 3.56 -15.86 0.07
CA THR A 158 2.23 -16.16 0.62
C THR A 158 2.28 -16.53 2.10
N ARG A 159 3.30 -17.28 2.55
CA ARG A 159 3.47 -17.65 3.97
C ARG A 159 3.95 -16.50 4.84
N ALA A 160 4.69 -15.57 4.28
CA ALA A 160 5.17 -14.37 4.95
C ALA A 160 4.09 -13.27 5.03
N SER A 161 3.05 -13.36 4.18
CA SER A 161 1.96 -12.38 4.12
C SER A 161 1.24 -12.25 5.46
N GLY A 162 1.15 -11.02 5.96
CA GLY A 162 0.58 -10.72 7.28
C GLY A 162 1.44 -11.18 8.46
N VAL A 163 2.66 -11.70 8.23
CA VAL A 163 3.61 -12.07 9.28
C VAL A 163 4.73 -11.03 9.40
N ILE A 164 5.32 -10.65 8.28
CA ILE A 164 6.32 -9.59 8.17
C ILE A 164 5.93 -8.65 7.03
N PRO A 165 6.24 -7.35 7.12
CA PRO A 165 6.10 -6.44 5.99
C PRO A 165 6.96 -6.88 4.81
N GLN A 166 6.38 -6.94 3.62
CA GLN A 166 7.04 -7.27 2.37
C GLN A 166 6.92 -6.11 1.39
N ILE A 167 8.03 -5.56 0.94
CA ILE A 167 8.09 -4.39 0.05
C ILE A 167 8.86 -4.76 -1.21
N SER A 168 8.30 -4.46 -2.36
CA SER A 168 8.94 -4.64 -3.67
C SER A 168 9.19 -3.30 -4.33
N ILE A 169 10.42 -3.07 -4.77
CA ILE A 169 10.81 -1.90 -5.54
C ILE A 169 11.16 -2.39 -6.94
N ILE A 170 10.50 -1.87 -7.95
CA ILE A 170 10.76 -2.22 -9.35
C ILE A 170 11.66 -1.13 -9.94
N MET A 171 12.89 -1.48 -10.29
CA MET A 171 13.89 -0.55 -10.79
C MET A 171 14.38 -0.88 -12.20
N GLY A 172 13.53 -1.54 -12.96
CA GLY A 172 13.76 -1.91 -14.35
C GLY A 172 12.65 -2.79 -14.87
N ALA A 173 12.90 -3.53 -15.94
CA ALA A 173 11.92 -4.46 -16.46
C ALA A 173 11.76 -5.67 -15.53
N ALA A 174 10.52 -5.97 -15.17
CA ALA A 174 10.13 -7.20 -14.49
C ALA A 174 9.10 -7.91 -15.38
N ALA A 175 9.47 -9.08 -15.91
CA ALA A 175 8.64 -9.78 -16.88
C ALA A 175 8.37 -11.23 -16.46
N GLY A 176 7.20 -11.77 -16.85
CA GLY A 176 6.82 -13.13 -16.59
C GLY A 176 6.74 -13.46 -15.09
N GLY A 177 7.48 -14.48 -14.64
CA GLY A 177 7.51 -14.87 -13.22
C GLY A 177 7.96 -13.78 -12.25
N HIS A 178 8.73 -12.79 -12.70
CA HIS A 178 9.22 -11.70 -11.86
C HIS A 178 8.12 -10.72 -11.41
N VAL A 179 6.93 -10.72 -12.02
CA VAL A 179 5.84 -9.83 -11.60
C VAL A 179 4.98 -10.42 -10.48
N TYR A 180 4.91 -11.75 -10.37
CA TYR A 180 4.02 -12.39 -9.40
C TYR A 180 4.53 -12.32 -7.96
N SER A 181 5.86 -12.42 -7.75
CA SER A 181 6.44 -12.22 -6.42
C SER A 181 6.13 -10.81 -5.87
N PRO A 182 6.40 -9.71 -6.59
CA PRO A 182 5.96 -8.38 -6.18
C PRO A 182 4.45 -8.27 -5.94
N ALA A 183 3.62 -8.83 -6.81
CA ALA A 183 2.16 -8.80 -6.66
C ALA A 183 1.64 -9.49 -5.38
N LEU A 184 2.44 -10.39 -4.79
CA LEU A 184 2.14 -11.05 -3.51
C LEU A 184 2.67 -10.28 -2.28
N THR A 185 3.43 -9.20 -2.48
CA THR A 185 3.95 -8.37 -1.39
C THR A 185 2.93 -7.30 -0.95
N ASP A 186 3.19 -6.62 0.15
CA ASP A 186 2.26 -5.64 0.71
C ASP A 186 2.31 -4.31 -0.04
N PHE A 187 3.50 -3.90 -0.49
CA PHE A 187 3.71 -2.64 -1.22
C PHE A 187 4.60 -2.83 -2.44
N ILE A 188 4.26 -2.13 -3.52
CA ILE A 188 5.05 -2.08 -4.75
C ILE A 188 5.35 -0.62 -5.05
N VAL A 189 6.62 -0.29 -5.22
CA VAL A 189 7.12 1.03 -5.65
C VAL A 189 7.70 0.90 -7.05
N MET A 190 7.34 1.80 -7.95
CA MET A 190 7.84 1.80 -9.33
C MET A 190 8.45 3.14 -9.69
N VAL A 191 9.59 3.11 -10.41
CA VAL A 191 10.28 4.31 -10.89
C VAL A 191 9.75 4.72 -12.26
N ASP A 192 9.36 5.98 -12.43
CA ASP A 192 8.82 6.49 -13.69
C ASP A 192 9.83 6.30 -14.85
N GLN A 193 9.33 6.01 -16.04
CA GLN A 193 10.06 5.80 -17.30
C GLN A 193 11.08 4.64 -17.32
N THR A 194 11.50 4.11 -16.17
CA THR A 194 12.52 3.05 -16.10
C THR A 194 12.00 1.70 -15.66
N SER A 195 10.88 1.67 -14.95
CA SER A 195 10.27 0.44 -14.43
C SER A 195 9.12 -0.04 -15.30
N GLN A 196 9.10 -1.32 -15.60
CA GLN A 196 7.97 -1.96 -16.29
C GLN A 196 7.63 -3.30 -15.62
N MET A 197 6.33 -3.58 -15.50
CA MET A 197 5.79 -4.86 -15.08
C MET A 197 4.80 -5.38 -16.11
N PHE A 198 5.01 -6.58 -16.63
CA PHE A 198 4.05 -7.24 -17.52
C PHE A 198 4.25 -8.75 -17.53
N ILE A 199 3.17 -9.50 -17.77
CA ILE A 199 3.25 -10.96 -17.89
C ILE A 199 3.99 -11.33 -19.18
N THR A 200 3.61 -10.69 -20.29
CA THR A 200 4.23 -10.85 -21.61
C THR A 200 4.49 -9.50 -22.23
N GLY A 201 5.66 -9.34 -22.85
CA GLY A 201 6.06 -8.06 -23.44
C GLY A 201 5.31 -7.72 -24.75
N PRO A 202 5.45 -6.47 -25.24
CA PRO A 202 4.73 -5.94 -26.40
C PRO A 202 4.85 -6.80 -27.66
N ALA A 203 6.00 -7.42 -27.90
CA ALA A 203 6.20 -8.27 -29.07
C ALA A 203 5.27 -9.48 -29.10
N VAL A 204 5.05 -10.12 -27.93
CA VAL A 204 4.14 -11.25 -27.81
C VAL A 204 2.68 -10.80 -27.89
N VAL A 205 2.34 -9.65 -27.27
CA VAL A 205 1.01 -9.05 -27.37
C VAL A 205 0.68 -8.80 -28.85
N LYS A 206 1.56 -8.14 -29.60
CA LYS A 206 1.39 -7.88 -31.03
C LYS A 206 1.20 -9.15 -31.85
N GLN A 207 1.98 -10.19 -31.55
CA GLN A 207 1.89 -11.48 -32.26
C GLN A 207 0.56 -12.21 -32.00
N VAL A 208 0.02 -12.14 -30.78
CA VAL A 208 -1.15 -12.93 -30.36
C VAL A 208 -2.46 -12.17 -30.59
N THR A 209 -2.51 -10.89 -30.23
CA THR A 209 -3.74 -10.07 -30.28
C THR A 209 -3.76 -9.08 -31.45
N GLY A 210 -2.61 -8.81 -32.07
CA GLY A 210 -2.46 -7.79 -33.11
C GLY A 210 -2.33 -6.37 -32.56
N GLU A 211 -2.39 -6.16 -31.26
CA GLU A 211 -2.26 -4.86 -30.62
C GLU A 211 -0.81 -4.35 -30.67
N ASP A 212 -0.62 -3.12 -31.10
CA ASP A 212 0.68 -2.44 -31.11
C ASP A 212 0.75 -1.48 -29.93
N VAL A 213 1.57 -1.79 -28.95
CA VAL A 213 1.65 -1.06 -27.68
C VAL A 213 3.12 -0.91 -27.26
N SER A 214 3.49 0.24 -26.70
CA SER A 214 4.81 0.47 -26.14
C SER A 214 5.00 -0.23 -24.79
N LEU A 215 6.25 -0.37 -24.30
CA LEU A 215 6.55 -0.89 -22.97
C LEU A 215 5.88 -0.07 -21.87
N GLU A 216 5.93 1.27 -22.00
CA GLU A 216 5.34 2.20 -21.02
C GLU A 216 3.81 2.14 -21.00
N GLU A 217 3.18 2.05 -22.16
CA GLU A 217 1.71 1.93 -22.24
C GLU A 217 1.20 0.59 -21.74
N LEU A 218 1.96 -0.50 -21.98
CA LEU A 218 1.56 -1.84 -21.55
C LEU A 218 1.73 -2.03 -20.03
N GLY A 219 2.87 -1.62 -19.49
CA GLY A 219 3.20 -1.95 -18.10
C GLY A 219 4.21 -1.00 -17.46
N GLY A 220 4.28 0.26 -17.91
CA GLY A 220 5.10 1.29 -17.27
C GLY A 220 4.58 1.68 -15.89
N ALA A 221 5.44 2.32 -15.11
CA ALA A 221 5.14 2.74 -13.74
C ALA A 221 3.86 3.58 -13.66
N ARG A 222 3.70 4.56 -14.55
CA ARG A 222 2.52 5.43 -14.61
C ARG A 222 1.24 4.65 -14.94
N THR A 223 1.31 3.68 -15.85
CA THR A 223 0.17 2.81 -16.18
C THR A 223 -0.28 2.01 -14.97
N HIS A 224 0.65 1.45 -14.20
CA HIS A 224 0.33 0.69 -13.00
C HIS A 224 -0.10 1.56 -11.82
N SER A 225 0.37 2.80 -11.73
CA SER A 225 -0.05 3.74 -10.68
C SER A 225 -1.41 4.37 -10.94
N VAL A 226 -1.86 4.48 -12.22
CA VAL A 226 -3.13 5.16 -12.55
C VAL A 226 -4.25 4.19 -12.92
N LYS A 227 -3.92 3.11 -13.67
CA LYS A 227 -4.96 2.25 -14.28
C LYS A 227 -5.16 0.93 -13.55
N SER A 228 -4.08 0.22 -13.20
CA SER A 228 -4.20 -1.12 -12.64
C SER A 228 -4.10 -1.18 -11.11
N GLY A 229 -3.60 -0.13 -10.48
CA GLY A 229 -3.39 -0.11 -9.03
C GLY A 229 -2.32 -1.10 -8.52
N ASN A 230 -1.46 -1.61 -9.40
CA ASN A 230 -0.37 -2.48 -8.97
C ASN A 230 0.73 -1.71 -8.23
N SER A 231 0.98 -0.46 -8.63
CA SER A 231 1.99 0.40 -8.00
C SER A 231 1.36 1.25 -6.91
N HIS A 232 1.92 1.19 -5.72
CA HIS A 232 1.49 1.95 -4.55
C HIS A 232 2.10 3.36 -4.51
N TYR A 233 3.28 3.52 -5.13
CA TYR A 233 3.98 4.79 -5.25
C TYR A 233 4.69 4.90 -6.59
N LEU A 234 4.54 6.04 -7.26
CA LEU A 234 5.22 6.40 -8.49
C LEU A 234 6.41 7.29 -8.14
N ALA A 235 7.60 6.72 -8.11
CA ALA A 235 8.83 7.44 -7.82
C ALA A 235 9.37 8.16 -9.07
N ASN A 236 9.94 9.36 -8.88
CA ASN A 236 10.54 10.14 -9.95
C ASN A 236 11.86 9.52 -10.46
N ASP A 237 12.64 8.94 -9.55
CA ASP A 237 13.91 8.26 -9.81
C ASP A 237 14.20 7.17 -8.78
N GLU A 238 15.37 6.52 -8.88
CA GLU A 238 15.74 5.44 -7.96
C GLU A 238 15.98 5.94 -6.53
N ASP A 239 16.50 7.15 -6.32
CA ASP A 239 16.69 7.74 -5.01
C ASP A 239 15.37 8.01 -4.30
N ASP A 240 14.41 8.64 -5.00
CA ASP A 240 13.05 8.88 -4.51
C ASP A 240 12.35 7.58 -4.11
N ALA A 241 12.51 6.51 -4.91
CA ALA A 241 11.95 5.19 -4.58
C ALA A 241 12.54 4.61 -3.28
N LEU A 242 13.84 4.76 -3.08
CA LEU A 242 14.52 4.26 -1.88
C LEU A 242 14.17 5.10 -0.65
N GLU A 243 14.08 6.41 -0.78
CA GLU A 243 13.65 7.31 0.31
C GLU A 243 12.21 7.02 0.72
N PHE A 244 11.28 6.88 -0.23
CA PHE A 244 9.90 6.48 0.07
C PHE A 244 9.83 5.18 0.88
N VAL A 245 10.64 4.17 0.53
CA VAL A 245 10.66 2.90 1.28
C VAL A 245 11.24 3.09 2.68
N ARG A 246 12.25 3.93 2.86
CA ARG A 246 12.78 4.28 4.19
C ARG A 246 11.70 4.95 5.05
N ASP A 247 10.93 5.88 4.46
CA ASP A 247 9.82 6.53 5.15
C ASP A 247 8.71 5.53 5.49
N LEU A 248 8.31 4.70 4.53
CA LEU A 248 7.28 3.68 4.73
C LEU A 248 7.61 2.72 5.88
N ILE A 249 8.86 2.25 5.95
CA ILE A 249 9.32 1.38 7.05
C ILE A 249 9.17 2.07 8.42
N SER A 250 9.23 3.39 8.50
CA SER A 250 9.05 4.13 9.74
C SER A 250 7.62 4.08 10.31
N TYR A 251 6.63 3.69 9.50
CA TYR A 251 5.23 3.48 9.91
C TYR A 251 4.89 2.02 10.21
N LEU A 252 5.72 1.06 9.76
CA LEU A 252 5.44 -0.36 9.88
C LEU A 252 6.20 -0.99 11.06
N PRO A 253 5.61 -1.98 11.77
CA PRO A 253 6.33 -2.76 12.78
C PRO A 253 7.38 -3.67 12.13
N GLN A 254 8.20 -4.34 12.94
CA GLN A 254 9.09 -5.39 12.45
C GLN A 254 8.31 -6.60 11.94
N ASN A 255 7.23 -6.95 12.63
CA ASN A 255 6.38 -8.09 12.32
C ASN A 255 4.99 -7.92 12.97
N ASN A 256 4.09 -8.85 12.72
CA ASN A 256 2.71 -8.83 13.22
C ASN A 256 2.54 -8.99 14.73
N LEU A 257 3.62 -9.29 15.48
CA LEU A 257 3.59 -9.44 16.93
C LEU A 257 4.06 -8.18 17.66
N GLU A 258 4.57 -7.20 16.93
CA GLU A 258 5.08 -5.94 17.46
C GLU A 258 4.19 -4.77 17.04
N ASP A 259 4.23 -3.70 17.82
CA ASP A 259 3.61 -2.43 17.45
C ASP A 259 4.54 -1.63 16.52
N PRO A 260 3.99 -0.73 15.68
CA PRO A 260 4.78 0.22 14.91
C PRO A 260 5.73 1.06 15.78
N PRO A 261 6.81 1.61 15.20
CA PRO A 261 7.72 2.49 15.93
C PRO A 261 6.98 3.66 16.56
N PHE A 262 7.39 4.01 17.77
CA PHE A 262 6.89 5.16 18.49
C PHE A 262 7.96 6.26 18.54
N TYR A 263 7.58 7.47 18.13
CA TYR A 263 8.41 8.68 18.19
C TYR A 263 7.87 9.54 19.32
N ASP A 264 8.57 9.54 20.47
CA ASP A 264 8.10 10.21 21.70
C ASP A 264 8.46 11.71 21.66
N ASP A 265 7.49 12.52 21.25
CA ASP A 265 7.55 13.98 21.32
C ASP A 265 6.82 14.53 22.57
N GLY A 266 6.47 13.65 23.50
CA GLY A 266 5.66 13.96 24.70
C GLY A 266 4.16 13.81 24.45
N GLU A 267 3.38 14.01 25.50
CA GLU A 267 1.92 14.02 25.38
C GLU A 267 1.45 15.30 24.69
N ALA A 268 0.60 15.13 23.65
CA ALA A 268 0.03 16.28 22.95
C ALA A 268 -0.82 17.15 23.88
N ASP A 269 -0.63 18.47 23.77
CA ASP A 269 -1.56 19.45 24.34
C ASP A 269 -2.90 19.36 23.58
N LEU A 270 -3.98 19.11 24.31
CA LEU A 270 -5.33 19.03 23.76
C LEU A 270 -6.05 20.38 23.72
N THR A 271 -5.35 21.46 23.94
CA THR A 271 -5.86 22.83 23.81
C THR A 271 -6.17 23.11 22.34
N ILE A 272 -7.39 23.58 22.08
CA ILE A 272 -7.81 23.94 20.72
C ILE A 272 -7.01 25.15 20.23
N THR A 273 -6.36 25.00 19.09
CA THR A 273 -5.53 26.02 18.44
C THR A 273 -6.27 26.71 17.29
N ASP A 274 -5.68 27.79 16.78
CA ASP A 274 -6.20 28.43 15.55
C ASP A 274 -6.08 27.51 14.32
N HIS A 275 -5.14 26.56 14.34
CA HIS A 275 -5.02 25.54 13.30
C HIS A 275 -6.23 24.60 13.30
N ASP A 276 -6.63 24.11 14.47
CA ASP A 276 -7.81 23.26 14.60
C ASP A 276 -9.10 23.98 14.17
N ARG A 277 -9.21 25.29 14.47
CA ARG A 277 -10.38 26.11 14.10
C ARG A 277 -10.57 26.32 12.61
N LYS A 278 -9.58 26.02 11.77
CA LYS A 278 -9.75 26.02 10.31
C LYS A 278 -10.82 25.01 9.88
N LEU A 279 -10.99 23.91 10.61
CA LEU A 279 -11.99 22.90 10.32
C LEU A 279 -13.43 23.41 10.46
N ASP A 280 -13.69 24.43 11.30
CA ASP A 280 -15.04 24.98 11.51
C ASP A 280 -15.61 25.66 10.27
N VAL A 281 -14.75 26.10 9.37
CA VAL A 281 -15.13 26.84 8.15
C VAL A 281 -14.78 26.11 6.86
N LEU A 282 -14.21 24.91 6.97
CA LEU A 282 -13.74 24.15 5.81
C LEU A 282 -14.88 23.57 4.98
N ILE A 283 -15.94 23.09 5.65
CA ILE A 283 -17.09 22.49 4.94
C ILE A 283 -17.97 23.59 4.37
N PRO A 284 -18.16 23.64 3.03
CA PRO A 284 -19.05 24.60 2.42
C PRO A 284 -20.52 24.41 2.84
N ASP A 285 -21.30 25.50 2.93
CA ASP A 285 -22.73 25.46 3.23
C ASP A 285 -23.52 24.63 2.20
N SER A 286 -23.13 24.71 0.93
CA SER A 286 -23.75 23.91 -0.13
C SER A 286 -23.19 22.50 -0.15
N SER A 287 -24.06 21.50 -0.04
CA SER A 287 -23.67 20.08 -0.16
C SER A 287 -23.12 19.69 -1.55
N HIS A 288 -23.33 20.54 -2.57
CA HIS A 288 -22.81 20.33 -3.93
C HIS A 288 -21.40 20.92 -4.13
N GLN A 289 -20.93 21.81 -3.24
CA GLN A 289 -19.60 22.38 -3.32
C GLN A 289 -18.59 21.43 -2.69
N PRO A 290 -17.56 20.97 -3.44
CA PRO A 290 -16.52 20.11 -2.89
C PRO A 290 -15.53 20.88 -2.03
N TYR A 291 -14.78 20.15 -1.20
CA TYR A 291 -13.63 20.62 -0.44
C TYR A 291 -12.54 19.52 -0.48
N ASP A 292 -11.31 19.89 -0.19
CA ASP A 292 -10.19 18.93 -0.17
C ASP A 292 -10.12 18.23 1.19
N MET A 293 -10.29 16.91 1.20
CA MET A 293 -10.21 16.10 2.42
C MET A 293 -8.78 16.04 2.98
N HIS A 294 -7.75 16.31 2.17
CA HIS A 294 -6.37 16.39 2.68
C HIS A 294 -6.21 17.47 3.75
N GLU A 295 -6.96 18.58 3.64
CA GLU A 295 -6.93 19.63 4.67
C GLU A 295 -7.45 19.15 6.03
N VAL A 296 -8.46 18.26 6.03
CA VAL A 296 -8.94 17.62 7.27
C VAL A 296 -7.88 16.68 7.83
N ILE A 297 -7.33 15.81 6.97
CA ILE A 297 -6.34 14.81 7.34
C ILE A 297 -5.12 15.47 7.97
N THR A 298 -4.52 16.44 7.29
CA THR A 298 -3.29 17.11 7.74
C THR A 298 -3.49 17.97 8.97
N THR A 299 -4.70 18.51 9.19
CA THR A 299 -5.03 19.24 10.43
C THR A 299 -5.14 18.29 11.64
N VAL A 300 -5.56 17.06 11.45
CA VAL A 300 -5.75 16.08 12.54
C VAL A 300 -4.46 15.33 12.88
N LEU A 301 -3.62 15.06 11.90
CA LEU A 301 -2.33 14.37 12.08
C LEU A 301 -1.26 15.27 12.73
N ASP A 302 -0.19 14.65 13.18
CA ASP A 302 1.04 15.37 13.51
C ASP A 302 1.63 16.01 12.25
N GLU A 303 2.23 17.19 12.39
CA GLU A 303 2.72 18.01 11.27
C GLU A 303 3.67 17.20 10.36
N ASP A 304 3.52 17.32 9.05
CA ASP A 304 4.35 16.71 8.02
C ASP A 304 4.51 15.17 8.11
N THR A 305 3.52 14.49 8.69
CA THR A 305 3.58 13.02 8.86
C THR A 305 2.72 12.22 7.89
N PHE A 306 1.98 12.84 6.98
CA PHE A 306 1.10 12.12 6.08
C PHE A 306 1.86 11.53 4.88
N LEU A 307 1.86 10.19 4.75
CA LEU A 307 2.43 9.43 3.65
C LEU A 307 1.30 8.75 2.88
N GLU A 308 0.89 9.33 1.75
CA GLU A 308 -0.20 8.80 0.92
C GLU A 308 0.24 7.55 0.14
N ILE A 309 -0.65 6.57 0.06
CA ILE A 309 -0.48 5.31 -0.67
C ILE A 309 -1.50 5.25 -1.80
N HIS A 310 -1.08 4.91 -3.01
CA HIS A 310 -1.95 4.89 -4.19
C HIS A 310 -2.57 6.26 -4.51
N GLU A 311 -1.82 7.35 -4.35
CA GLU A 311 -2.31 8.71 -4.64
C GLU A 311 -2.98 8.82 -6.01
N LEU A 312 -2.38 8.21 -7.05
CA LEU A 312 -2.85 8.28 -8.43
C LEU A 312 -3.91 7.22 -8.78
N PHE A 313 -4.09 6.19 -7.96
CA PHE A 313 -5.08 5.14 -8.18
C PHE A 313 -6.32 5.38 -7.35
N ALA A 314 -7.51 5.35 -7.99
CA ALA A 314 -8.79 5.59 -7.32
C ALA A 314 -8.73 6.81 -6.36
N PRO A 315 -8.42 8.03 -6.86
CA PRO A 315 -8.20 9.20 -6.03
C PRO A 315 -9.47 9.74 -5.35
N ASN A 316 -10.63 9.18 -5.66
CA ASN A 316 -11.89 9.40 -4.94
C ASN A 316 -11.90 8.81 -3.51
N VAL A 317 -10.90 7.98 -3.16
CA VAL A 317 -10.60 7.53 -1.80
C VAL A 317 -9.11 7.72 -1.51
N ILE A 318 -8.82 8.41 -0.42
CA ILE A 318 -7.47 8.64 0.10
C ILE A 318 -7.12 7.50 1.06
N CYS A 319 -5.96 6.88 0.89
CA CYS A 319 -5.37 5.95 1.85
C CYS A 319 -3.93 6.35 2.13
N GLY A 320 -3.50 6.31 3.38
CA GLY A 320 -2.13 6.67 3.72
C GLY A 320 -1.84 6.48 5.20
N PHE A 321 -0.57 6.57 5.55
CA PHE A 321 -0.12 6.54 6.94
C PHE A 321 0.12 7.94 7.45
N GLY A 322 -0.10 8.14 8.74
CA GLY A 322 0.27 9.36 9.44
C GLY A 322 0.68 9.05 10.86
N ARG A 323 0.91 10.10 11.65
CA ARG A 323 1.14 9.95 13.08
C ARG A 323 0.17 10.79 13.90
N ILE A 324 -0.16 10.29 15.06
CA ILE A 324 -0.85 11.01 16.13
C ILE A 324 -0.13 10.70 17.43
N GLU A 325 0.37 11.71 18.09
CA GLU A 325 1.26 11.57 19.26
C GLU A 325 2.46 10.65 18.96
N GLY A 326 3.10 10.83 17.80
CA GLY A 326 4.25 10.06 17.35
C GLY A 326 3.96 8.58 17.03
N ARG A 327 2.69 8.14 17.05
CA ARG A 327 2.28 6.75 16.76
C ARG A 327 1.65 6.63 15.39
N ALA A 328 2.02 5.61 14.65
CA ALA A 328 1.47 5.34 13.33
C ALA A 328 -0.04 5.11 13.39
N ILE A 329 -0.75 5.67 12.41
CA ILE A 329 -2.18 5.48 12.16
C ILE A 329 -2.42 5.39 10.66
N GLY A 330 -3.31 4.49 10.24
CA GLY A 330 -3.79 4.41 8.88
C GLY A 330 -4.99 5.34 8.67
N ILE A 331 -4.99 6.08 7.57
CA ILE A 331 -6.07 6.97 7.16
C ILE A 331 -6.80 6.36 5.98
N VAL A 332 -8.12 6.32 6.05
CA VAL A 332 -9.01 6.02 4.92
C VAL A 332 -10.04 7.13 4.82
N ALA A 333 -10.13 7.83 3.71
CA ALA A 333 -11.03 8.97 3.60
C ALA A 333 -11.65 9.09 2.21
N ASN A 334 -12.90 9.53 2.12
CA ASN A 334 -13.49 9.91 0.84
C ASN A 334 -12.94 11.27 0.41
N GLN A 335 -12.63 11.45 -0.89
CA GLN A 335 -12.20 12.73 -1.45
C GLN A 335 -13.36 13.37 -2.24
N PRO A 336 -14.07 14.36 -1.66
CA PRO A 336 -15.22 14.97 -2.32
C PRO A 336 -14.92 15.69 -3.63
N MET A 337 -13.67 16.10 -3.83
CA MET A 337 -13.23 16.75 -5.08
C MET A 337 -13.23 15.81 -6.28
N ILE A 338 -13.15 14.50 -6.03
CA ILE A 338 -13.07 13.48 -7.08
C ILE A 338 -14.34 12.61 -7.02
N ASN A 339 -15.12 12.61 -8.09
CA ASN A 339 -16.39 11.85 -8.16
C ASN A 339 -17.28 12.03 -6.91
N ALA A 340 -17.24 13.21 -6.28
CA ALA A 340 -17.97 13.52 -5.03
C ALA A 340 -17.69 12.54 -3.87
N GLY A 341 -16.55 11.84 -3.87
CA GLY A 341 -16.21 10.83 -2.85
C GLY A 341 -17.01 9.53 -2.96
N THR A 342 -17.62 9.23 -4.10
CA THR A 342 -18.33 7.95 -4.32
C THR A 342 -17.38 6.76 -4.25
N LEU A 343 -17.91 5.60 -3.82
CA LEU A 343 -17.19 4.33 -3.85
C LEU A 343 -17.45 3.63 -5.19
N ASP A 344 -16.39 3.44 -5.97
CA ASP A 344 -16.38 2.57 -7.14
C ASP A 344 -15.62 1.27 -6.86
N ILE A 345 -15.43 0.45 -7.87
CA ILE A 345 -14.71 -0.82 -7.78
C ILE A 345 -13.29 -0.60 -7.25
N ASP A 346 -12.56 0.32 -7.85
CA ASP A 346 -11.14 0.53 -7.59
C ASP A 346 -10.92 1.16 -6.20
N ALA A 347 -11.76 2.13 -5.82
CA ALA A 347 -11.78 2.72 -4.47
C ALA A 347 -12.07 1.67 -3.40
N SER A 348 -13.02 0.76 -3.66
CA SER A 348 -13.36 -0.32 -2.73
C SER A 348 -12.20 -1.31 -2.54
N GLU A 349 -11.50 -1.67 -3.60
CA GLU A 349 -10.34 -2.57 -3.53
C GLU A 349 -9.13 -1.91 -2.87
N LYS A 350 -8.83 -0.65 -3.22
CA LYS A 350 -7.79 0.17 -2.58
C LYS A 350 -7.98 0.25 -1.08
N ALA A 351 -9.16 0.69 -0.64
CA ALA A 351 -9.45 0.85 0.78
C ALA A 351 -9.47 -0.50 1.52
N ALA A 352 -10.07 -1.55 0.94
CA ALA A 352 -10.10 -2.87 1.55
C ALA A 352 -8.70 -3.45 1.76
N ARG A 353 -7.82 -3.33 0.77
CA ARG A 353 -6.42 -3.78 0.87
C ARG A 353 -5.67 -3.01 1.95
N PHE A 354 -5.85 -1.68 2.00
CA PHE A 354 -5.19 -0.83 2.96
C PHE A 354 -5.63 -1.12 4.41
N VAL A 355 -6.93 -1.25 4.68
CA VAL A 355 -7.46 -1.63 6.01
C VAL A 355 -6.90 -2.98 6.46
N ARG A 356 -6.86 -3.98 5.57
CA ARG A 356 -6.26 -5.28 5.89
C ARG A 356 -4.76 -5.20 6.20
N THR A 357 -4.03 -4.36 5.48
CA THR A 357 -2.61 -4.12 5.76
C THR A 357 -2.43 -3.50 7.14
N CYS A 358 -3.22 -2.48 7.48
CA CYS A 358 -3.20 -1.88 8.81
C CYS A 358 -3.50 -2.90 9.91
N ASP A 359 -4.54 -3.72 9.74
CA ASP A 359 -4.91 -4.76 10.71
C ASP A 359 -3.82 -5.83 10.87
N SER A 360 -3.19 -6.26 9.76
CA SER A 360 -2.08 -7.22 9.79
C SER A 360 -0.87 -6.73 10.58
N PHE A 361 -0.67 -5.42 10.66
CA PHE A 361 0.52 -4.81 11.25
C PHE A 361 0.22 -3.90 12.45
N ASN A 362 -0.87 -4.15 13.15
CA ASN A 362 -1.24 -3.49 14.41
C ASN A 362 -1.36 -1.96 14.31
N ILE A 363 -1.74 -1.45 13.14
CA ILE A 363 -1.90 -0.01 12.88
C ILE A 363 -3.38 0.37 13.04
N PRO A 364 -3.75 1.24 13.99
CA PRO A 364 -5.10 1.76 14.11
C PRO A 364 -5.58 2.43 12.83
N VAL A 365 -6.89 2.41 12.54
CA VAL A 365 -7.45 3.06 11.35
C VAL A 365 -8.39 4.19 11.75
N LEU A 366 -8.14 5.38 11.20
CA LEU A 366 -9.01 6.54 11.26
C LEU A 366 -9.67 6.76 9.91
N THR A 367 -11.00 6.73 9.90
CA THR A 367 -11.80 6.90 8.68
C THR A 367 -12.51 8.24 8.67
N PHE A 368 -12.38 9.04 7.60
CA PHE A 368 -13.18 10.24 7.37
C PHE A 368 -14.21 9.98 6.28
N VAL A 369 -15.47 10.29 6.57
CA VAL A 369 -16.60 9.94 5.68
C VAL A 369 -17.27 11.19 5.12
N ASP A 370 -17.22 11.31 3.79
CA ASP A 370 -18.06 12.20 2.99
C ASP A 370 -18.36 11.52 1.65
N THR A 371 -19.40 10.69 1.62
CA THR A 371 -19.75 9.91 0.43
C THR A 371 -21.25 9.89 0.16
N PRO A 372 -21.68 10.14 -1.08
CA PRO A 372 -23.10 10.06 -1.46
C PRO A 372 -23.56 8.63 -1.75
N GLY A 373 -22.65 7.64 -1.79
CA GLY A 373 -22.99 6.25 -2.10
C GLY A 373 -21.95 5.51 -2.92
N PHE A 374 -22.29 4.31 -3.35
CA PHE A 374 -21.58 3.61 -4.41
C PHE A 374 -21.87 4.23 -5.77
N LEU A 375 -20.87 4.26 -6.66
CA LEU A 375 -21.03 4.81 -8.01
C LEU A 375 -22.01 3.95 -8.82
N PRO A 376 -23.14 4.48 -9.26
CA PRO A 376 -24.10 3.74 -10.09
C PRO A 376 -23.59 3.63 -11.53
N GLY A 377 -23.95 2.56 -12.21
CA GLY A 377 -23.68 2.42 -13.64
C GLY A 377 -23.58 0.96 -14.09
N VAL A 378 -23.94 0.72 -15.35
CA VAL A 378 -23.90 -0.62 -15.96
C VAL A 378 -22.49 -1.19 -15.93
N GLU A 379 -21.48 -0.36 -16.18
CA GLU A 379 -20.08 -0.76 -16.14
C GLU A 379 -19.66 -1.23 -14.74
N GLN A 380 -20.04 -0.51 -13.70
CA GLN A 380 -19.76 -0.89 -12.31
C GLN A 380 -20.44 -2.21 -11.96
N GLU A 381 -21.71 -2.38 -12.31
CA GLU A 381 -22.45 -3.63 -12.05
C GLU A 381 -21.84 -4.83 -12.80
N HIS A 382 -21.54 -4.67 -14.10
CA HIS A 382 -20.99 -5.75 -14.92
C HIS A 382 -19.55 -6.11 -14.55
N ASN A 383 -18.76 -5.14 -14.08
CA ASN A 383 -17.40 -5.37 -13.59
C ASN A 383 -17.35 -5.82 -12.12
N GLY A 384 -18.51 -6.03 -11.48
CA GLY A 384 -18.65 -6.71 -10.20
C GLY A 384 -18.49 -5.84 -8.98
N ILE A 385 -19.05 -4.61 -8.98
CA ILE A 385 -19.06 -3.71 -7.82
C ILE A 385 -19.58 -4.40 -6.54
N ILE A 386 -20.58 -5.29 -6.65
CA ILE A 386 -21.13 -6.02 -5.50
C ILE A 386 -20.05 -6.89 -4.85
N ARG A 387 -19.35 -7.71 -5.63
CA ARG A 387 -18.30 -8.61 -5.13
C ARG A 387 -17.08 -7.82 -4.63
N ARG A 388 -16.65 -6.81 -5.39
CA ARG A 388 -15.47 -6.02 -5.07
C ARG A 388 -15.74 -5.04 -3.92
N GLY A 389 -16.92 -4.41 -3.88
CA GLY A 389 -17.36 -3.59 -2.75
C GLY A 389 -17.50 -4.39 -1.45
N ALA A 390 -17.91 -5.67 -1.53
CA ALA A 390 -17.98 -6.56 -0.38
C ALA A 390 -16.61 -6.82 0.27
N LYS A 391 -15.49 -6.64 -0.45
CA LYS A 391 -14.14 -6.71 0.13
C LYS A 391 -13.92 -5.64 1.21
N LEU A 392 -14.45 -4.44 1.01
CA LEU A 392 -14.35 -3.35 1.98
C LEU A 392 -15.16 -3.65 3.25
N ILE A 393 -16.37 -4.19 3.09
CA ILE A 393 -17.19 -4.67 4.22
C ILE A 393 -16.41 -5.72 5.01
N TYR A 394 -15.83 -6.69 4.31
CA TYR A 394 -15.08 -7.77 4.92
C TYR A 394 -13.85 -7.25 5.69
N ALA A 395 -13.11 -6.31 5.10
CA ALA A 395 -11.90 -5.76 5.70
C ALA A 395 -12.20 -5.05 7.04
N TYR A 396 -13.18 -4.18 7.09
CA TYR A 396 -13.57 -3.51 8.33
C TYR A 396 -14.16 -4.47 9.36
N ALA A 397 -15.03 -5.39 8.95
CA ALA A 397 -15.68 -6.33 9.87
C ALA A 397 -14.73 -7.39 10.44
N GLU A 398 -13.60 -7.66 9.79
CA GLU A 398 -12.58 -8.60 10.25
C GLU A 398 -11.49 -7.92 11.08
N ALA A 399 -11.30 -6.59 10.93
CA ALA A 399 -10.23 -5.86 11.59
C ALA A 399 -10.36 -5.87 13.12
N THR A 400 -9.22 -6.10 13.78
CA THR A 400 -9.11 -6.19 15.24
C THR A 400 -8.39 -5.01 15.87
N VAL A 401 -7.73 -4.19 15.05
CA VAL A 401 -7.10 -2.94 15.49
C VAL A 401 -8.13 -1.89 15.91
N PRO A 402 -7.74 -0.84 16.64
CA PRO A 402 -8.63 0.30 16.90
C PRO A 402 -9.17 0.90 15.60
N LEU A 403 -10.50 1.02 15.52
CA LEU A 403 -11.23 1.59 14.40
C LEU A 403 -11.99 2.85 14.84
N LEU A 404 -11.62 4.00 14.30
CA LEU A 404 -12.26 5.27 14.55
C LEU A 404 -12.86 5.82 13.26
N THR A 405 -14.04 6.43 13.36
CA THR A 405 -14.69 7.05 12.20
C THR A 405 -15.19 8.44 12.54
N VAL A 406 -14.96 9.39 11.66
CA VAL A 406 -15.47 10.77 11.73
C VAL A 406 -16.32 11.02 10.49
N VAL A 407 -17.62 11.25 10.67
CA VAL A 407 -18.52 11.64 9.58
C VAL A 407 -18.50 13.15 9.46
N THR A 408 -17.91 13.66 8.37
CA THR A 408 -17.75 15.10 8.17
C THR A 408 -18.95 15.73 7.46
N ARG A 409 -19.53 15.04 6.47
CA ARG A 409 -20.68 15.55 5.72
C ARG A 409 -21.59 14.40 5.25
N LYS A 410 -21.59 14.04 3.96
CA LYS A 410 -22.50 13.02 3.41
C LYS A 410 -22.12 11.61 3.89
N ALA A 411 -23.12 10.85 4.28
CA ALA A 411 -22.98 9.46 4.65
C ALA A 411 -24.25 8.70 4.28
N TYR A 412 -24.39 8.32 2.99
CA TYR A 412 -25.64 7.81 2.47
C TYR A 412 -25.57 6.31 2.15
N GLY A 413 -26.65 5.63 2.52
CA GLY A 413 -26.93 4.25 2.14
C GLY A 413 -25.85 3.25 2.54
N GLY A 414 -25.56 2.31 1.64
CA GLY A 414 -24.55 1.27 1.87
C GLY A 414 -23.13 1.80 2.06
N ALA A 415 -22.80 2.93 1.43
CA ALA A 415 -21.46 3.52 1.57
C ALA A 415 -21.18 4.02 2.99
N TYR A 416 -22.19 4.59 3.68
CA TYR A 416 -22.08 4.91 5.11
C TYR A 416 -21.69 3.68 5.94
N ILE A 417 -22.35 2.54 5.67
CA ILE A 417 -22.11 1.32 6.43
C ILE A 417 -20.69 0.82 6.21
N VAL A 418 -20.22 0.74 4.95
CA VAL A 418 -18.96 0.12 4.60
C VAL A 418 -17.72 0.97 4.94
N MET A 419 -17.91 2.28 5.15
CA MET A 419 -16.83 3.19 5.56
C MET A 419 -16.63 3.22 7.09
N GLY A 420 -16.50 2.05 7.71
CA GLY A 420 -16.19 1.95 9.14
C GLY A 420 -17.31 2.42 10.06
N SER A 421 -18.58 2.06 9.78
CA SER A 421 -19.70 2.41 10.68
C SER A 421 -19.63 1.65 12.01
N LYS A 422 -20.30 2.20 13.03
CA LYS A 422 -20.47 1.56 14.34
C LYS A 422 -21.05 0.15 14.22
N THR A 423 -22.00 -0.03 13.33
CA THR A 423 -22.69 -1.31 13.11
C THR A 423 -21.82 -2.34 12.39
N LEU A 424 -20.73 -1.91 11.75
CA LEU A 424 -19.74 -2.78 11.11
C LEU A 424 -18.55 -3.11 12.02
N GLY A 425 -18.53 -2.59 13.25
CA GLY A 425 -17.50 -2.93 14.25
C GLY A 425 -16.56 -1.79 14.65
N ALA A 426 -16.76 -0.56 14.17
CA ALA A 426 -15.93 0.56 14.61
C ALA A 426 -16.09 0.83 16.12
N ASP A 427 -14.96 1.08 16.79
CA ASP A 427 -14.93 1.29 18.24
C ASP A 427 -15.58 2.62 18.64
N VAL A 428 -15.27 3.69 17.90
CA VAL A 428 -15.82 5.02 18.14
C VAL A 428 -16.17 5.70 16.82
N ASN A 429 -17.41 6.19 16.76
CA ASN A 429 -17.91 6.97 15.64
C ASN A 429 -18.27 8.39 16.10
N LEU A 430 -17.60 9.37 15.52
CA LEU A 430 -17.83 10.79 15.71
C LEU A 430 -18.54 11.36 14.50
N ALA A 431 -19.28 12.43 14.69
CA ALA A 431 -19.87 13.18 13.58
C ALA A 431 -19.72 14.68 13.80
N TRP A 432 -19.55 15.44 12.74
CA TRP A 432 -19.68 16.89 12.77
C TRP A 432 -21.15 17.30 12.66
N PRO A 433 -21.53 18.52 13.09
CA PRO A 433 -22.91 19.00 12.93
C PRO A 433 -23.35 19.07 11.47
N THR A 434 -22.42 19.16 10.52
CA THR A 434 -22.62 19.14 9.07
C THR A 434 -22.92 17.75 8.51
N ALA A 435 -22.83 16.70 9.32
CA ALA A 435 -23.03 15.32 8.87
C ALA A 435 -24.49 15.07 8.44
N GLN A 436 -24.65 14.44 7.30
CA GLN A 436 -25.93 14.03 6.71
C GLN A 436 -25.96 12.50 6.64
N ILE A 437 -26.53 11.85 7.66
CA ILE A 437 -26.57 10.39 7.76
C ILE A 437 -27.99 9.92 7.39
N ALA A 438 -28.14 9.27 6.24
CA ALA A 438 -29.45 8.87 5.73
C ALA A 438 -29.39 7.68 4.77
N VAL A 439 -30.55 7.12 4.43
CA VAL A 439 -30.64 6.06 3.40
C VAL A 439 -30.23 6.59 2.03
N MET A 440 -30.59 7.83 1.72
CA MET A 440 -30.21 8.55 0.49
C MET A 440 -30.32 10.06 0.71
N GLY A 441 -29.74 10.85 -0.20
CA GLY A 441 -29.85 12.31 -0.15
C GLY A 441 -31.29 12.79 -0.23
N ALA A 442 -31.59 13.93 0.40
CA ALA A 442 -32.93 14.48 0.57
C ALA A 442 -33.68 14.65 -0.75
N GLU A 443 -33.04 15.14 -1.81
CA GLU A 443 -33.66 15.31 -3.13
C GLU A 443 -34.23 13.99 -3.71
N GLY A 444 -33.44 12.92 -3.61
CA GLY A 444 -33.84 11.58 -4.04
C GLY A 444 -34.96 11.02 -3.19
N ALA A 445 -34.87 11.15 -1.87
CA ALA A 445 -35.87 10.69 -0.92
C ALA A 445 -37.20 11.37 -1.14
N VAL A 446 -37.24 12.69 -1.25
CA VAL A 446 -38.46 13.49 -1.51
C VAL A 446 -39.09 13.13 -2.86
N SER A 447 -38.27 12.91 -3.90
CA SER A 447 -38.79 12.51 -5.21
C SER A 447 -39.48 11.15 -5.19
N ILE A 448 -39.10 10.24 -4.30
CA ILE A 448 -39.71 8.92 -4.14
C ILE A 448 -40.92 9.01 -3.20
N LEU A 449 -40.71 9.53 -2.00
CA LEU A 449 -41.74 9.54 -0.94
C LEU A 449 -42.94 10.42 -1.27
N HIS A 450 -42.70 11.57 -1.89
CA HIS A 450 -43.67 12.60 -2.14
C HIS A 450 -44.05 12.78 -3.62
N ARG A 451 -43.80 11.77 -4.46
CA ARG A 451 -44.07 11.80 -5.90
C ARG A 451 -45.50 12.25 -6.24
N ARG A 452 -46.51 11.75 -5.52
CA ARG A 452 -47.91 12.09 -5.74
C ARG A 452 -48.24 13.50 -5.26
N THR A 453 -47.75 13.90 -4.09
CA THR A 453 -47.91 15.23 -3.52
C THR A 453 -47.37 16.29 -4.46
N LEU A 454 -46.12 16.09 -4.95
CA LEU A 454 -45.48 17.01 -5.89
C LEU A 454 -46.21 17.12 -7.24
N ALA A 455 -46.79 16.02 -7.72
CA ALA A 455 -47.56 16.02 -8.98
C ALA A 455 -48.91 16.75 -8.89
N MET A 456 -49.46 16.93 -7.68
CA MET A 456 -50.74 17.58 -7.45
C MET A 456 -50.61 19.01 -6.92
N ASP A 457 -49.41 19.44 -6.54
CA ASP A 457 -49.18 20.76 -5.95
C ASP A 457 -49.19 21.85 -7.02
N PRO A 458 -49.86 23.00 -6.76
CA PRO A 458 -49.88 24.14 -7.68
C PRO A 458 -48.47 24.73 -7.96
N ASP A 459 -47.52 24.62 -6.98
CA ASP A 459 -46.12 24.99 -7.11
C ASP A 459 -45.21 23.83 -6.67
N PRO A 460 -44.94 22.85 -7.58
CA PRO A 460 -44.15 21.68 -7.25
C PRO A 460 -42.71 22.01 -6.85
N GLN A 461 -42.15 23.14 -7.29
CA GLN A 461 -40.77 23.52 -6.95
C GLN A 461 -40.67 24.05 -5.52
N ALA A 462 -41.55 24.97 -5.14
CA ALA A 462 -41.63 25.46 -3.77
C ALA A 462 -41.92 24.32 -2.78
N LYS A 463 -42.89 23.44 -3.11
CA LYS A 463 -43.24 22.29 -2.29
C LYS A 463 -42.09 21.28 -2.17
N ARG A 464 -41.33 21.06 -3.24
CA ARG A 464 -40.16 20.21 -3.21
C ARG A 464 -39.11 20.76 -2.23
N LYS A 465 -38.85 22.05 -2.26
CA LYS A 465 -37.89 22.69 -1.36
C LYS A 465 -38.31 22.53 0.10
N GLU A 466 -39.57 22.81 0.39
CA GLU A 466 -40.13 22.63 1.74
C GLU A 466 -39.95 21.20 2.26
N LEU A 467 -40.23 20.19 1.42
CA LEU A 467 -40.09 18.77 1.78
C LEU A 467 -38.65 18.33 1.92
N ILE A 468 -37.73 18.91 1.16
CA ILE A 468 -36.28 18.68 1.31
C ILE A 468 -35.82 19.24 2.65
N ASP A 469 -36.17 20.50 2.98
CA ASP A 469 -35.81 21.13 4.26
C ASP A 469 -36.39 20.34 5.45
N GLU A 470 -37.61 19.83 5.32
CA GLU A 470 -38.23 18.95 6.33
C GLU A 470 -37.45 17.62 6.49
N TYR A 471 -37.09 16.97 5.38
CA TYR A 471 -36.35 15.70 5.40
C TYR A 471 -34.95 15.87 6.00
N GLU A 472 -34.24 16.93 5.65
CA GLU A 472 -32.91 17.24 6.20
C GLU A 472 -33.02 17.50 7.71
N THR A 473 -33.95 18.29 8.14
CA THR A 473 -34.15 18.61 9.56
C THR A 473 -34.52 17.38 10.39
N THR A 474 -35.35 16.50 9.86
CA THR A 474 -35.93 15.39 10.64
C THR A 474 -35.12 14.08 10.51
N LEU A 475 -34.57 13.77 9.36
CA LEU A 475 -33.97 12.46 9.07
C LEU A 475 -32.51 12.48 8.63
N SER A 476 -32.08 13.49 7.87
CA SER A 476 -30.72 13.55 7.29
C SER A 476 -29.80 14.44 8.13
N ASN A 477 -29.58 14.03 9.38
CA ASN A 477 -28.72 14.74 10.33
C ASN A 477 -27.99 13.76 11.26
N PRO A 478 -26.95 14.15 11.99
CA PRO A 478 -26.20 13.24 12.85
C PRO A 478 -26.98 12.82 14.11
N TYR A 479 -27.95 13.62 14.55
CA TYR A 479 -28.65 13.40 15.83
C TYR A 479 -29.53 12.16 15.78
N GLN A 480 -30.15 11.85 14.64
CA GLN A 480 -30.94 10.63 14.47
C GLN A 480 -30.10 9.35 14.65
N ALA A 481 -28.83 9.38 14.24
CA ALA A 481 -27.90 8.28 14.46
C ALA A 481 -27.37 8.28 15.90
N ALA A 482 -27.12 9.45 16.50
CA ALA A 482 -26.67 9.58 17.87
C ALA A 482 -27.73 9.11 18.88
N GLU A 483 -29.02 9.42 18.68
CA GLU A 483 -30.15 8.93 19.51
C GLU A 483 -30.23 7.39 19.57
N ARG A 484 -29.70 6.71 18.56
CA ARG A 484 -29.66 5.24 18.46
C ARG A 484 -28.33 4.63 18.89
N GLY A 485 -27.36 5.45 19.30
CA GLY A 485 -26.03 5.00 19.68
C GLY A 485 -25.16 4.55 18.50
N TRP A 486 -25.48 4.96 17.27
CA TRP A 486 -24.65 4.68 16.09
C TRP A 486 -23.59 5.75 15.83
N ILE A 487 -23.77 6.93 16.42
CA ILE A 487 -22.78 7.98 16.59
C ILE A 487 -22.56 8.15 18.09
N ASP A 488 -21.33 8.01 18.54
CA ASP A 488 -21.00 8.09 19.97
C ASP A 488 -21.00 9.55 20.46
N GLN A 489 -20.54 10.47 19.60
CA GLN A 489 -20.52 11.92 19.90
C GLN A 489 -20.71 12.75 18.63
N VAL A 490 -21.50 13.81 18.74
CA VAL A 490 -21.48 14.92 17.78
C VAL A 490 -20.56 16.00 18.35
N ILE A 491 -19.50 16.33 17.63
CA ILE A 491 -18.41 17.20 18.08
C ILE A 491 -18.28 18.43 17.17
N HIS A 492 -17.77 19.53 17.71
CA HIS A 492 -17.32 20.64 16.84
C HIS A 492 -16.15 20.20 15.96
N PRO A 493 -16.05 20.65 14.69
CA PRO A 493 -14.96 20.26 13.81
C PRO A 493 -13.57 20.51 14.42
N HIS A 494 -13.34 21.65 15.10
CA HIS A 494 -12.09 21.97 15.78
C HIS A 494 -11.73 21.02 16.94
N GLU A 495 -12.65 20.23 17.45
CA GLU A 495 -12.41 19.26 18.52
C GLU A 495 -11.90 17.90 17.98
N THR A 496 -11.84 17.74 16.66
CA THR A 496 -11.57 16.43 16.03
C THR A 496 -10.24 15.84 16.47
N ARG A 497 -9.12 16.59 16.35
CA ARG A 497 -7.80 16.10 16.76
C ARG A 497 -7.79 15.69 18.24
N ALA A 498 -8.28 16.55 19.13
CA ALA A 498 -8.32 16.26 20.56
C ALA A 498 -9.19 15.03 20.90
N SER A 499 -10.33 14.86 20.22
CA SER A 499 -11.22 13.72 20.42
C SER A 499 -10.61 12.40 19.90
N VAL A 500 -9.95 12.45 18.75
CA VAL A 500 -9.22 11.31 18.19
C VAL A 500 -8.07 10.88 19.12
N ILE A 501 -7.29 11.82 19.63
CA ILE A 501 -6.20 11.54 20.60
C ILE A 501 -6.74 10.87 21.86
N ARG A 502 -7.79 11.43 22.48
CA ARG A 502 -8.41 10.83 23.68
C ARG A 502 -8.88 9.41 23.42
N THR A 503 -9.49 9.18 22.26
CA THR A 503 -9.99 7.87 21.87
C THR A 503 -8.85 6.88 21.63
N LEU A 504 -7.81 7.27 20.92
CA LEU A 504 -6.63 6.42 20.69
C LEU A 504 -5.92 6.05 22.00
N ARG A 505 -5.78 7.01 22.94
CA ARG A 505 -5.22 6.73 24.28
C ARG A 505 -6.03 5.66 25.02
N LEU A 506 -7.37 5.72 24.93
CA LEU A 506 -8.26 4.72 25.54
C LEU A 506 -8.13 3.35 24.87
N LEU A 507 -8.02 3.32 23.54
CA LEU A 507 -7.99 2.08 22.75
C LEU A 507 -6.59 1.43 22.63
N ARG A 508 -5.54 2.02 23.21
CA ARG A 508 -4.17 1.45 23.20
C ARG A 508 -4.12 0.00 23.73
N THR A 509 -5.01 -0.34 24.64
CA THR A 509 -5.09 -1.68 25.23
C THR A 509 -6.20 -2.54 24.65
N LYS A 510 -6.82 -2.12 23.55
CA LYS A 510 -7.83 -2.94 22.87
C LYS A 510 -7.30 -4.35 22.61
N ARG A 511 -8.11 -5.34 22.93
CA ARG A 511 -7.87 -6.75 22.60
C ARG A 511 -9.15 -7.32 22.07
N GLU A 512 -9.10 -7.80 20.84
CA GLU A 512 -10.22 -8.45 20.17
C GLU A 512 -9.75 -9.77 19.59
N THR A 513 -10.54 -10.82 19.76
CA THR A 513 -10.19 -12.16 19.29
C THR A 513 -11.30 -12.64 18.36
N LEU A 514 -10.95 -12.91 17.13
CA LEU A 514 -11.87 -13.50 16.16
C LEU A 514 -12.07 -15.00 16.43
N PRO A 515 -13.20 -15.59 16.00
CA PRO A 515 -13.39 -17.04 16.03
C PRO A 515 -12.26 -17.76 15.31
N PRO A 516 -11.75 -18.89 15.86
CA PRO A 516 -10.69 -19.67 15.21
C PRO A 516 -11.09 -20.13 13.82
N LYS A 517 -10.22 -19.88 12.83
CA LYS A 517 -10.42 -20.28 11.43
C LYS A 517 -9.07 -20.59 10.78
N LYS A 518 -9.04 -21.39 9.72
CA LYS A 518 -7.80 -21.64 8.97
C LYS A 518 -7.32 -20.36 8.26
N HIS A 519 -8.23 -19.61 7.70
CA HIS A 519 -8.08 -18.29 7.09
C HIS A 519 -9.47 -17.71 6.82
N GLY A 520 -9.55 -16.40 6.56
CA GLY A 520 -10.77 -15.78 6.05
C GLY A 520 -11.08 -16.24 4.63
N ASN A 521 -12.37 -16.26 4.24
CA ASN A 521 -12.79 -16.51 2.87
C ASN A 521 -13.36 -15.20 2.30
N ILE A 522 -12.46 -14.24 2.08
CA ILE A 522 -12.81 -12.94 1.51
C ILE A 522 -13.33 -13.12 0.07
N PRO A 523 -14.34 -12.37 -0.38
CA PRO A 523 -14.80 -12.39 -1.78
C PRO A 523 -13.70 -11.86 -2.71
N LEU A 524 -12.98 -12.77 -3.38
CA LEU A 524 -11.84 -12.48 -4.26
C LEU A 524 -12.28 -12.04 -5.66
#